data_1ed90667213334101ef4541cb48d18f2
#
_entry.id   1ed90667213334101ef4541cb48d18f2
#
_cell.length_a   1.000
_cell.length_b   1.000
_cell.length_c   1.000
_cell.angle_alpha   90.00
_cell.angle_beta   90.00
_cell.angle_gamma   90.00
#
_symmetry.space_group_name_H-M   'P 1'
#
loop_
_entity.id
_entity.type
_entity.pdbx_description
1 polymer ?
#
loop_
_entity_poly.entity_id
_entity_poly.type
_entity_poly.pdbx_seq_one_letter_code
_entity_poly.pdbx_strand_id
1 'polypeptide(L)'
;VTVSDLFANVPARLAFQRRPQTEHARIVDVVVAHALAHPEVGFRLELDGRVALDVPGTNDDEDRLHDILGQKAGDLLTLSAPEEDEQAPGEERWSGWISAPDITRGKADDVHVLINGRPIASGPFQQALRRGYRTRLMVGRHPVAVLHLTLPAEEVDVNVHPTKREVRLRHSWR
;
A
#
# COMPACT_ATOMS: atom_id res chain seq x y z
N VAL A 1 -20.45 6.61 3.36
CA VAL A 1 -20.83 5.43 4.18
C VAL A 1 -20.49 5.72 5.62
N THR A 2 -21.43 5.46 6.54
CA THR A 2 -21.21 5.57 7.99
C THR A 2 -21.36 4.19 8.62
N VAL A 3 -20.43 3.82 9.49
CA VAL A 3 -20.47 2.58 10.27
C VAL A 3 -20.37 2.96 11.73
N SER A 4 -21.35 2.52 12.54
CA SER A 4 -21.38 2.72 13.98
C SER A 4 -21.64 1.40 14.70
N ASP A 5 -21.25 1.32 15.94
CA ASP A 5 -21.52 0.19 16.83
C ASP A 5 -21.12 -1.17 16.23
N LEU A 6 -19.99 -1.22 15.54
CA LEU A 6 -19.50 -2.43 14.89
C LEU A 6 -19.38 -3.58 15.90
N PHE A 7 -20.06 -4.70 15.60
CA PHE A 7 -20.16 -5.90 16.45
C PHE A 7 -20.93 -5.74 17.77
N ALA A 8 -21.71 -4.67 17.96
CA ALA A 8 -22.54 -4.51 19.16
C ALA A 8 -23.48 -5.70 19.41
N ASN A 9 -23.96 -6.33 18.33
CA ASN A 9 -24.81 -7.52 18.35
C ASN A 9 -24.04 -8.86 18.33
N VAL A 10 -22.70 -8.84 18.35
CA VAL A 10 -21.85 -10.05 18.32
C VAL A 10 -20.77 -9.94 19.38
N PRO A 11 -21.11 -10.17 20.67
CA PRO A 11 -20.20 -9.96 21.80
C PRO A 11 -18.86 -10.69 21.69
N ALA A 12 -18.88 -11.90 21.11
CA ALA A 12 -17.65 -12.67 20.87
C ALA A 12 -16.68 -11.94 19.94
N ARG A 13 -17.16 -11.29 18.86
CA ARG A 13 -16.33 -10.50 17.96
C ARG A 13 -15.89 -9.20 18.59
N LEU A 14 -16.75 -8.55 19.36
CA LEU A 14 -16.43 -7.33 20.09
C LEU A 14 -15.27 -7.56 21.07
N ALA A 15 -15.25 -8.70 21.77
CA ALA A 15 -14.19 -9.07 22.70
C ALA A 15 -12.82 -9.30 22.02
N PHE A 16 -12.78 -9.57 20.71
CA PHE A 16 -11.55 -9.74 19.93
C PHE A 16 -11.04 -8.44 19.29
N GLN A 17 -11.78 -7.35 19.41
CA GLN A 17 -11.28 -6.05 18.93
C GLN A 17 -10.08 -5.62 19.75
N ARG A 18 -9.14 -5.00 19.06
CA ARG A 18 -7.97 -4.40 19.70
C ARG A 18 -8.35 -3.04 20.32
N ARG A 19 -7.37 -2.39 20.93
CA ARG A 19 -7.56 -1.03 21.45
C ARG A 19 -8.00 -0.10 20.30
N PRO A 20 -8.93 0.85 20.53
CA PRO A 20 -9.46 1.73 19.49
C PRO A 20 -8.38 2.38 18.62
N GLN A 21 -7.30 2.87 19.22
CA GLN A 21 -6.17 3.45 18.50
C GLN A 21 -5.53 2.49 17.48
N THR A 22 -5.47 1.19 17.80
CA THR A 22 -4.91 0.17 16.88
C THR A 22 -5.87 -0.11 15.74
N GLU A 23 -7.17 -0.15 16.01
CA GLU A 23 -8.18 -0.34 14.97
C GLU A 23 -8.26 0.89 14.06
N HIS A 24 -8.20 2.11 14.62
CA HIS A 24 -8.15 3.35 13.86
C HIS A 24 -6.95 3.39 12.91
N ALA A 25 -5.75 3.05 13.40
CA ALA A 25 -4.56 3.00 12.54
C ALA A 25 -4.76 2.03 11.35
N ARG A 26 -5.35 0.86 11.59
CA ARG A 26 -5.64 -0.11 10.53
C ARG A 26 -6.68 0.37 9.52
N ILE A 27 -7.69 1.11 10.00
CA ILE A 27 -8.69 1.71 9.11
C ILE A 27 -8.01 2.75 8.21
N VAL A 28 -7.18 3.62 8.80
CA VAL A 28 -6.40 4.60 8.04
C VAL A 28 -5.52 3.91 7.01
N ASP A 29 -4.76 2.87 7.38
CA ASP A 29 -3.89 2.11 6.47
C ASP A 29 -4.66 1.54 5.26
N VAL A 30 -5.88 1.02 5.51
CA VAL A 30 -6.72 0.50 4.44
C VAL A 30 -7.16 1.62 3.49
N VAL A 31 -7.64 2.75 4.03
CA VAL A 31 -8.12 3.86 3.21
C VAL A 31 -6.97 4.51 2.45
N VAL A 32 -5.81 4.70 3.08
CA VAL A 32 -4.59 5.19 2.43
C VAL A 32 -4.18 4.29 1.26
N ALA A 33 -4.17 2.97 1.46
CA ALA A 33 -3.82 2.03 0.39
C ALA A 33 -4.79 2.13 -0.80
N HIS A 34 -6.09 2.33 -0.55
CA HIS A 34 -7.07 2.55 -1.62
C HIS A 34 -6.94 3.94 -2.26
N ALA A 35 -6.61 4.96 -1.49
CA ALA A 35 -6.38 6.30 -2.02
C ALA A 35 -5.16 6.34 -2.96
N LEU A 36 -4.10 5.59 -2.64
CA LEU A 36 -2.94 5.40 -3.52
C LEU A 36 -3.27 4.57 -4.77
N ALA A 37 -4.21 3.63 -4.67
CA ALA A 37 -4.63 2.80 -5.80
C ALA A 37 -5.58 3.51 -6.76
N HIS A 38 -6.27 4.54 -6.29
CA HIS A 38 -7.31 5.28 -7.02
C HIS A 38 -7.11 6.79 -6.84
N PRO A 39 -6.06 7.36 -7.42
CA PRO A 39 -5.76 8.79 -7.27
C PRO A 39 -6.88 9.68 -7.81
N GLU A 40 -7.63 9.22 -8.82
CA GLU A 40 -8.77 9.93 -9.43
C GLU A 40 -9.97 10.12 -8.48
N VAL A 41 -10.00 9.36 -7.37
CA VAL A 41 -11.08 9.41 -6.37
C VAL A 41 -10.66 10.26 -5.17
N GLY A 42 -11.51 11.18 -4.74
CA GLY A 42 -11.33 11.87 -3.46
C GLY A 42 -11.70 10.97 -2.28
N PHE A 43 -10.86 10.98 -1.24
CA PHE A 43 -11.10 10.20 -0.02
C PHE A 43 -11.17 11.10 1.19
N ARG A 44 -12.26 10.97 1.96
CA ARG A 44 -12.41 11.57 3.27
C ARG A 44 -12.76 10.51 4.29
N LEU A 45 -11.92 10.37 5.30
CA LEU A 45 -12.12 9.46 6.43
C LEU A 45 -12.30 10.25 7.71
N GLU A 46 -13.37 9.96 8.43
CA GLU A 46 -13.64 10.50 9.75
C GLU A 46 -13.75 9.35 10.76
N LEU A 47 -13.04 9.45 11.87
CA LEU A 47 -13.03 8.48 12.95
C LEU A 47 -13.39 9.19 14.25
N ASP A 48 -14.47 8.76 14.88
CA ASP A 48 -14.99 9.33 16.13
C ASP A 48 -15.12 10.87 16.08
N GLY A 49 -15.68 11.39 14.97
CA GLY A 49 -15.91 12.81 14.76
C GLY A 49 -14.65 13.64 14.42
N ARG A 50 -13.52 12.98 14.15
CA ARG A 50 -12.27 13.64 13.75
C ARG A 50 -11.86 13.20 12.36
N VAL A 51 -11.50 14.17 11.53
CA VAL A 51 -10.97 13.89 10.20
C VAL A 51 -9.58 13.28 10.33
N ALA A 52 -9.45 12.06 9.86
CA ALA A 52 -8.19 11.30 9.85
C ALA A 52 -7.49 11.35 8.49
N LEU A 53 -8.26 11.50 7.41
CA LEU A 53 -7.76 11.68 6.04
C LEU A 53 -8.74 12.58 5.29
N ASP A 54 -8.23 13.48 4.47
CA ASP A 54 -9.03 14.29 3.54
C ASP A 54 -8.15 14.65 2.34
N VAL A 55 -8.32 13.94 1.24
CA VAL A 55 -7.50 14.08 0.03
C VAL A 55 -8.42 14.20 -1.19
N PRO A 56 -8.22 15.21 -2.05
CA PRO A 56 -9.01 15.39 -3.26
C PRO A 56 -8.70 14.31 -4.29
N GLY A 57 -9.55 14.15 -5.31
CA GLY A 57 -9.20 13.39 -6.50
C GLY A 57 -8.16 14.15 -7.33
N THR A 58 -7.22 13.43 -7.90
CA THR A 58 -6.19 13.94 -8.83
C THR A 58 -5.99 12.95 -9.97
N ASN A 59 -5.47 13.43 -11.10
CA ASN A 59 -5.07 12.58 -12.22
C ASN A 59 -3.55 12.35 -12.24
N ASP A 60 -2.86 12.75 -11.18
CA ASP A 60 -1.41 12.64 -11.04
C ASP A 60 -1.07 11.81 -9.80
N ASP A 61 -0.31 10.74 -10.03
CA ASP A 61 0.12 9.83 -8.97
C ASP A 61 1.08 10.52 -7.98
N GLU A 62 1.90 11.47 -8.45
CA GLU A 62 2.82 12.24 -7.59
C GLU A 62 2.05 13.19 -6.68
N ASP A 63 1.02 13.88 -7.20
CA ASP A 63 0.13 14.70 -6.38
C ASP A 63 -0.53 13.86 -5.28
N ARG A 64 -1.03 12.66 -5.64
CA ARG A 64 -1.61 11.73 -4.67
C ARG A 64 -0.59 11.29 -3.62
N LEU A 65 0.65 11.03 -4.05
CA LEU A 65 1.73 10.66 -3.15
C LEU A 65 2.02 11.79 -2.15
N HIS A 66 2.05 13.04 -2.62
CA HIS A 66 2.21 14.23 -1.79
C HIS A 66 1.04 14.44 -0.83
N ASP A 67 -0.18 14.22 -1.25
CA ASP A 67 -1.37 14.31 -0.39
C ASP A 67 -1.31 13.32 0.78
N ILE A 68 -0.80 12.11 0.54
CA ILE A 68 -0.73 11.04 1.53
C ILE A 68 0.51 11.14 2.42
N LEU A 69 1.68 11.36 1.84
CA LEU A 69 2.97 11.31 2.55
C LEU A 69 3.47 12.71 2.98
N GLY A 70 2.84 13.77 2.47
CA GLY A 70 3.24 15.15 2.73
C GLY A 70 4.65 15.42 2.21
N GLN A 71 5.43 16.18 2.99
CA GLN A 71 6.80 16.55 2.61
C GLN A 71 7.72 15.34 2.35
N LYS A 72 7.40 14.17 2.91
CA LYS A 72 8.19 12.95 2.71
C LYS A 72 8.14 12.44 1.27
N ALA A 73 7.12 12.78 0.50
CA ALA A 73 7.00 12.40 -0.90
C ALA A 73 8.18 12.95 -1.73
N GLY A 74 8.59 14.20 -1.48
CA GLY A 74 9.71 14.83 -2.19
C GLY A 74 11.08 14.20 -1.96
N ASP A 75 11.20 13.38 -0.93
CA ASP A 75 12.44 12.66 -0.58
C ASP A 75 12.50 11.25 -1.19
N LEU A 76 11.49 10.86 -1.95
CA LEU A 76 11.43 9.53 -2.58
C LEU A 76 12.06 9.56 -3.97
N LEU A 77 12.69 8.45 -4.30
CA LEU A 77 13.27 8.19 -5.62
C LEU A 77 12.23 7.49 -6.47
N THR A 78 12.00 8.01 -7.66
CA THR A 78 11.12 7.36 -8.65
C THR A 78 11.76 6.09 -9.17
N LEU A 79 10.97 5.04 -9.25
CA LEU A 79 11.31 3.77 -9.86
C LEU A 79 10.46 3.57 -11.11
N SER A 80 11.10 3.19 -12.21
CA SER A 80 10.43 2.72 -13.41
C SER A 80 11.16 1.51 -13.96
N ALA A 81 10.41 0.59 -14.58
CA ALA A 81 11.03 -0.43 -15.40
C ALA A 81 11.81 0.23 -16.54
N PRO A 82 12.94 -0.33 -16.99
CA PRO A 82 13.60 0.12 -18.19
C PRO A 82 12.61 0.16 -19.36
N GLU A 83 12.71 1.20 -20.21
CA GLU A 83 11.86 1.38 -21.38
C GLU A 83 12.23 0.39 -22.53
N GLU A 84 12.37 -0.87 -22.23
CA GLU A 84 12.56 -1.90 -23.24
C GLU A 84 11.19 -2.37 -23.74
N ASP A 85 10.86 -1.93 -24.93
CA ASP A 85 9.67 -2.27 -25.73
C ASP A 85 8.28 -1.91 -25.18
N GLU A 86 7.78 -0.76 -25.59
CA GLU A 86 6.39 -0.30 -25.39
C GLU A 86 5.30 -1.22 -25.98
N GLN A 87 5.60 -2.40 -26.48
CA GLN A 87 4.69 -3.10 -27.38
C GLN A 87 4.27 -4.54 -27.05
N ALA A 88 4.65 -5.11 -25.92
CA ALA A 88 4.14 -6.41 -25.55
C ALA A 88 2.97 -6.30 -24.55
N PRO A 89 1.71 -6.44 -25.00
CA PRO A 89 0.58 -6.58 -24.10
C PRO A 89 0.76 -7.86 -23.26
N GLY A 90 0.85 -7.72 -21.95
CA GLY A 90 0.97 -8.83 -21.02
C GLY A 90 2.33 -8.96 -20.33
N GLU A 91 3.26 -8.04 -20.55
CA GLU A 91 4.52 -8.03 -19.81
C GLU A 91 4.38 -7.47 -18.39
N GLU A 92 5.24 -8.00 -17.51
CA GLU A 92 5.38 -7.49 -16.15
C GLU A 92 5.94 -6.06 -16.19
N ARG A 93 5.21 -5.11 -15.60
CA ARG A 93 5.67 -3.73 -15.45
C ARG A 93 5.66 -3.37 -13.98
N TRP A 94 6.65 -2.61 -13.59
CA TRP A 94 6.71 -2.06 -12.25
C TRP A 94 7.15 -0.60 -12.29
N SER A 95 6.56 0.17 -11.42
CA SER A 95 6.87 1.58 -11.21
C SER A 95 6.60 1.93 -9.75
N GLY A 96 6.91 3.15 -9.37
CA GLY A 96 6.58 3.67 -8.05
C GLY A 96 7.69 4.50 -7.45
N TRP A 97 7.73 4.52 -6.13
CA TRP A 97 8.65 5.35 -5.38
C TRP A 97 9.24 4.57 -4.20
N ILE A 98 10.51 4.81 -3.93
CA ILE A 98 11.21 4.27 -2.76
C ILE A 98 12.03 5.34 -2.07
N SER A 99 12.20 5.21 -0.76
CA SER A 99 13.07 6.12 -0.02
C SER A 99 14.56 5.82 -0.25
N ALA A 100 15.39 6.84 -0.15
CA ALA A 100 16.83 6.64 -0.02
C ALA A 100 17.16 5.83 1.27
N PRO A 101 18.32 5.16 1.35
CA PRO A 101 18.67 4.27 2.47
C PRO A 101 18.73 4.94 3.85
N ASP A 102 18.93 6.22 3.92
CA ASP A 102 18.96 7.05 5.13
C ASP A 102 17.56 7.44 5.62
N ILE A 103 16.56 7.41 4.72
CA ILE A 103 15.16 7.70 5.04
C ILE A 103 14.42 6.40 5.36
N THR A 104 14.30 6.09 6.64
CA THR A 104 13.75 4.81 7.10
C THR A 104 12.72 4.96 8.22
N ARG A 105 11.96 3.90 8.46
CA ARG A 105 10.94 3.80 9.52
C ARG A 105 11.26 2.66 10.47
N GLY A 106 10.76 2.77 11.70
CA GLY A 106 10.83 1.69 12.69
C GLY A 106 9.80 0.58 12.46
N LYS A 107 8.80 0.84 11.62
CA LYS A 107 7.76 -0.11 11.22
C LYS A 107 7.65 -0.15 9.70
N ALA A 108 7.08 -1.20 9.17
CA ALA A 108 6.86 -1.39 7.73
C ALA A 108 5.50 -0.84 7.24
N ASP A 109 4.89 0.08 7.99
CA ASP A 109 3.54 0.59 7.72
C ASP A 109 3.52 1.50 6.48
N ASP A 110 4.66 2.13 6.13
CA ASP A 110 4.82 2.99 4.97
C ASP A 110 5.29 2.22 3.70
N VAL A 111 5.02 0.91 3.61
CA VAL A 111 5.26 0.10 2.41
C VAL A 111 3.93 -0.33 1.82
N HIS A 112 3.56 0.29 0.71
CA HIS A 112 2.34 0.02 -0.03
C HIS A 112 2.67 -0.67 -1.34
N VAL A 113 1.92 -1.73 -1.66
CA VAL A 113 2.09 -2.49 -2.90
C VAL A 113 0.74 -2.63 -3.57
N LEU A 114 0.70 -2.26 -4.84
CA LEU A 114 -0.47 -2.29 -5.67
C LEU A 114 -0.21 -3.26 -6.84
N ILE A 115 -1.04 -4.28 -6.98
CA ILE A 115 -0.99 -5.19 -8.14
C ILE A 115 -2.26 -5.00 -8.96
N ASN A 116 -2.10 -4.62 -10.21
CA ASN A 116 -3.20 -4.34 -11.14
C ASN A 116 -4.22 -3.38 -10.50
N GLY A 117 -3.74 -2.30 -9.84
CA GLY A 117 -4.56 -1.30 -9.15
C GLY A 117 -5.18 -1.78 -7.83
N ARG A 118 -4.81 -2.96 -7.30
CA ARG A 118 -5.32 -3.47 -6.03
C ARG A 118 -4.29 -3.39 -4.92
N PRO A 119 -4.63 -2.79 -3.78
CA PRO A 119 -3.78 -2.83 -2.61
C PRO A 119 -3.66 -4.27 -2.08
N ILE A 120 -2.43 -4.74 -1.90
CA ILE A 120 -2.15 -6.07 -1.36
C ILE A 120 -1.28 -6.00 -0.11
N ALA A 121 -1.25 -7.10 0.65
CA ALA A 121 -0.37 -7.22 1.79
C ALA A 121 1.10 -7.15 1.36
N SER A 122 1.85 -6.20 1.92
CA SER A 122 3.24 -5.91 1.51
C SER A 122 4.29 -6.92 2.02
N GLY A 123 3.88 -7.90 2.86
CA GLY A 123 4.82 -8.82 3.53
C GLY A 123 5.87 -9.47 2.62
N PRO A 124 5.50 -10.15 1.52
CA PRO A 124 6.47 -10.75 0.60
C PRO A 124 7.40 -9.71 -0.04
N PHE A 125 6.88 -8.54 -0.38
CA PHE A 125 7.62 -7.45 -1.04
C PHE A 125 8.57 -6.73 -0.08
N GLN A 126 8.26 -6.68 1.21
CA GLN A 126 9.16 -6.14 2.23
C GLN A 126 10.48 -6.90 2.27
N GLN A 127 10.44 -8.21 2.09
CA GLN A 127 11.66 -9.01 2.03
C GLN A 127 12.47 -8.73 0.76
N ALA A 128 11.80 -8.59 -0.39
CA ALA A 128 12.44 -8.24 -1.65
C ALA A 128 13.08 -6.84 -1.59
N LEU A 129 12.35 -5.84 -1.06
CA LEU A 129 12.87 -4.50 -0.82
C LEU A 129 14.13 -4.55 0.08
N ARG A 130 14.08 -5.24 1.21
CA ARG A 130 15.24 -5.39 2.09
C ARG A 130 16.44 -5.98 1.38
N ARG A 131 16.24 -7.00 0.53
CA ARG A 131 17.31 -7.58 -0.29
C ARG A 131 17.88 -6.57 -1.28
N GLY A 132 17.02 -5.75 -1.92
CA GLY A 132 17.44 -4.68 -2.83
C GLY A 132 18.31 -3.63 -2.15
N TYR A 133 17.94 -3.21 -0.95
CA TYR A 133 18.76 -2.28 -0.15
C TYR A 133 20.05 -2.92 0.38
N ARG A 134 20.15 -4.24 0.41
CA ARG A 134 21.31 -5.01 0.94
C ARG A 134 21.70 -4.54 2.35
N THR A 135 22.97 -4.17 2.55
CA THR A 135 23.53 -3.72 3.84
C THR A 135 23.27 -2.22 4.11
N ARG A 136 22.63 -1.50 3.19
CA ARG A 136 22.38 -0.04 3.35
C ARG A 136 21.23 0.26 4.31
N LEU A 137 20.34 -0.70 4.58
CA LEU A 137 19.32 -0.55 5.62
C LEU A 137 19.83 -1.09 6.94
N MET A 138 19.73 -0.28 7.98
CA MET A 138 20.02 -0.72 9.35
C MET A 138 19.05 -1.82 9.79
N VAL A 139 19.50 -2.70 10.67
CA VAL A 139 18.67 -3.76 11.26
C VAL A 139 17.45 -3.16 11.97
N GLY A 140 16.26 -3.72 11.73
CA GLY A 140 15.01 -3.23 12.30
C GLY A 140 14.45 -1.97 11.66
N ARG A 141 15.08 -1.46 10.59
CA ARG A 141 14.55 -0.32 9.83
C ARG A 141 13.88 -0.80 8.53
N HIS A 142 12.89 -0.02 8.10
CA HIS A 142 12.09 -0.29 6.91
C HIS A 142 12.12 0.93 5.99
N PRO A 143 12.14 0.74 4.66
CA PRO A 143 12.02 1.85 3.73
C PRO A 143 10.58 2.37 3.71
N VAL A 144 10.40 3.54 3.13
CA VAL A 144 9.11 4.00 2.61
C VAL A 144 9.05 3.58 1.15
N ALA A 145 7.94 2.99 0.72
CA ALA A 145 7.78 2.56 -0.66
C ALA A 145 6.30 2.55 -1.08
N VAL A 146 6.04 3.00 -2.30
CA VAL A 146 4.78 2.80 -3.00
C VAL A 146 5.12 2.13 -4.33
N LEU A 147 4.70 0.88 -4.50
CA LEU A 147 5.04 0.05 -5.65
C LEU A 147 3.79 -0.27 -6.44
N HIS A 148 3.83 0.00 -7.73
CA HIS A 148 2.81 -0.35 -8.70
C HIS A 148 3.35 -1.49 -9.58
N LEU A 149 2.68 -2.63 -9.56
CA LEU A 149 3.00 -3.78 -10.37
C LEU A 149 1.81 -4.07 -11.29
N THR A 150 2.07 -4.13 -12.58
CA THR A 150 1.13 -4.63 -13.58
C THR A 150 1.61 -6.01 -14.00
N LEU A 151 0.79 -7.01 -13.79
CA LEU A 151 1.10 -8.41 -14.08
C LEU A 151 0.00 -9.00 -14.98
N PRO A 152 0.33 -9.99 -15.83
CA PRO A 152 -0.67 -10.74 -16.57
C PRO A 152 -1.73 -11.32 -15.64
N ALA A 153 -3.00 -11.23 -16.02
CA ALA A 153 -4.11 -11.66 -15.16
C ALA A 153 -4.03 -13.17 -14.81
N GLU A 154 -3.48 -13.98 -15.68
CA GLU A 154 -3.26 -15.42 -15.51
C GLU A 154 -2.15 -15.74 -14.48
N GLU A 155 -1.29 -14.78 -14.16
CA GLU A 155 -0.22 -14.95 -13.17
C GLU A 155 -0.65 -14.56 -11.75
N VAL A 156 -1.80 -13.89 -11.62
CA VAL A 156 -2.26 -13.32 -10.34
C VAL A 156 -3.56 -14.01 -9.90
N ASP A 157 -3.47 -14.92 -8.95
CA ASP A 157 -4.66 -15.43 -8.27
C ASP A 157 -5.02 -14.55 -7.07
N VAL A 158 -6.10 -13.80 -7.19
CA VAL A 158 -6.63 -12.92 -6.15
C VAL A 158 -7.62 -13.60 -5.21
N ASN A 159 -8.03 -14.83 -5.51
CA ASN A 159 -9.05 -15.54 -4.74
C ASN A 159 -8.46 -16.41 -3.62
N VAL A 160 -7.40 -15.96 -3.00
CA VAL A 160 -6.66 -16.70 -1.97
C VAL A 160 -7.19 -16.43 -0.57
N HIS A 161 -7.72 -15.22 -0.32
CA HIS A 161 -8.19 -14.80 1.01
C HIS A 161 -9.53 -14.06 0.92
N PRO A 162 -10.44 -14.21 1.91
CA PRO A 162 -11.75 -13.53 1.90
C PRO A 162 -11.66 -12.01 1.75
N THR A 163 -10.62 -11.38 2.31
CA THR A 163 -10.39 -9.93 2.19
C THR A 163 -9.71 -9.52 0.89
N LYS A 164 -9.29 -10.48 0.05
CA LYS A 164 -8.59 -10.27 -1.23
C LYS A 164 -7.36 -9.35 -1.12
N ARG A 165 -6.77 -9.26 0.06
CA ARG A 165 -5.53 -8.52 0.32
C ARG A 165 -4.27 -9.37 0.11
N GLU A 166 -4.43 -10.66 -0.08
CA GLU A 166 -3.36 -11.59 -0.40
C GLU A 166 -3.56 -12.06 -1.83
N VAL A 167 -2.47 -12.11 -2.57
CA VAL A 167 -2.43 -12.66 -3.92
C VAL A 167 -1.45 -13.81 -3.96
N ARG A 168 -1.74 -14.81 -4.76
CA ARG A 168 -0.81 -15.88 -5.07
C ARG A 168 -0.27 -15.65 -6.48
N LEU A 169 1.03 -15.46 -6.58
CA LEU A 169 1.70 -15.40 -7.87
C LEU A 169 1.98 -16.83 -8.33
N ARG A 170 1.69 -17.13 -9.59
CA ARG A 170 1.90 -18.45 -10.19
C ARG A 170 3.39 -18.83 -10.20
N HIS A 171 4.26 -17.84 -10.33
CA HIS A 171 5.70 -17.97 -10.35
C HIS A 171 6.33 -17.15 -9.22
N SER A 172 6.22 -17.62 -7.97
CA SER A 172 6.66 -16.91 -6.75
C SER A 172 8.19 -16.80 -6.57
N TRP A 173 8.99 -17.28 -7.53
CA TRP A 173 10.44 -17.33 -7.49
C TRP A 173 11.16 -16.31 -8.40
N ARG A 174 10.41 -15.48 -9.09
CA ARG A 174 10.93 -14.34 -9.87
C ARG A 174 11.16 -13.10 -9.04
#